data_b992976adbe28733201957ec2d88a4d1
#
_entry.id   b992976adbe28733201957ec2d88a4d1
#
_cell.length_a   1.000
_cell.length_b   1.000
_cell.length_c   1.000
_cell.angle_alpha   90.00
_cell.angle_beta   90.00
_cell.angle_gamma   90.00
#
_symmetry.space_group_name_H-M   'P 1'
#
loop_
_entity.id
_entity.type
_entity.pdbx_description
1 polymer ?
#
loop_
_entity_poly.entity_id
_entity_poly.type
_entity_poly.pdbx_seq_one_letter_code
_entity_poly.pdbx_strand_id
1 'polypeptide(L)'
;DVNFTSLYKVPINGGPALPLVNGGQGRWAENDSIVFNSGGEIHIVPSSGGESTVLFASDSIGANRPYLLPGGRGLVFQTSGGAGGSSVLLLDRQTGGLKTIAPAGNQPRYVETGHIVFGHGDQALMAIPFDLESLEVTGNQSTVLPMMTVFSGGASQYGFSETGTLIYAAAGQLGGG
;
A
#
# COMPACT_ATOMS: atom_id res chain seq x y z
N ASP A 1 26.92 -0.75 -3.80
CA ASP A 1 26.10 0.32 -4.41
C ASP A 1 24.66 0.01 -4.12
N VAL A 2 24.05 0.78 -3.22
CA VAL A 2 22.62 0.68 -2.92
C VAL A 2 21.91 1.40 -4.07
N ASN A 3 21.21 0.66 -4.93
CA ASN A 3 20.36 1.24 -5.94
C ASN A 3 19.17 1.93 -5.26
N PHE A 4 19.34 3.21 -4.92
CA PHE A 4 18.22 4.03 -4.48
C PHE A 4 17.35 4.35 -5.68
N THR A 5 16.13 3.85 -5.65
CA THR A 5 15.09 4.33 -6.55
C THR A 5 14.70 5.72 -6.10
N SER A 6 14.59 6.67 -7.02
CA SER A 6 14.14 8.02 -6.69
C SER A 6 12.70 8.22 -7.14
N LEU A 7 11.90 8.91 -6.33
CA LEU A 7 10.56 9.35 -6.69
C LEU A 7 10.62 10.72 -7.37
N TYR A 8 9.90 10.82 -8.46
CA TYR A 8 9.73 12.05 -9.23
C TYR A 8 8.25 12.40 -9.32
N LYS A 9 7.95 13.69 -9.44
CA LYS A 9 6.62 14.17 -9.83
C LYS A 9 6.69 14.89 -11.17
N VAL A 10 5.60 14.81 -11.92
CA VAL A 10 5.41 15.51 -13.18
C VAL A 10 3.97 16.00 -13.26
N PRO A 11 3.69 17.23 -13.74
CA PRO A 11 2.32 17.68 -13.95
C PRO A 11 1.62 16.80 -14.99
N ILE A 12 0.32 16.52 -14.79
CA ILE A 12 -0.45 15.67 -15.71
C ILE A 12 -0.58 16.26 -17.13
N ASN A 13 -0.48 17.60 -17.24
CA ASN A 13 -0.48 18.31 -18.52
C ASN A 13 0.91 18.44 -19.16
N GLY A 14 1.90 17.73 -18.65
CA GLY A 14 3.28 17.73 -19.13
C GLY A 14 4.18 18.75 -18.42
N GLY A 15 5.47 18.62 -18.67
CA GLY A 15 6.52 19.44 -18.06
C GLY A 15 7.71 18.59 -17.60
N PRO A 16 8.71 19.20 -17.00
CA PRO A 16 9.87 18.48 -16.49
C PRO A 16 9.51 17.61 -15.30
N ALA A 17 10.10 16.41 -15.22
CA ALA A 17 10.04 15.60 -14.03
C ALA A 17 10.91 16.23 -12.94
N LEU A 18 10.32 16.48 -11.78
CA LEU A 18 10.98 17.08 -10.62
C LEU A 18 11.30 15.99 -9.60
N PRO A 19 12.56 15.84 -9.17
CA PRO A 19 12.92 14.89 -8.13
C PRO A 19 12.27 15.30 -6.80
N LEU A 20 11.78 14.31 -6.04
CA LEU A 20 11.20 14.53 -4.72
C LEU A 20 12.13 14.00 -3.63
N VAL A 21 12.30 12.69 -3.58
CA VAL A 21 13.08 11.99 -2.54
C VAL A 21 13.68 10.69 -3.09
N ASN A 22 14.69 10.18 -2.41
CA ASN A 22 15.15 8.82 -2.61
C ASN A 22 14.24 7.87 -1.82
N GLY A 23 13.63 6.92 -2.53
CA GLY A 23 12.70 5.98 -1.94
C GLY A 23 12.08 5.07 -2.97
N GLY A 24 11.34 4.09 -2.51
CA GLY A 24 10.69 3.10 -3.35
C GLY A 24 9.29 3.54 -3.80
N GLN A 25 8.30 2.76 -3.42
CA GLN A 25 6.92 2.99 -3.85
C GLN A 25 6.28 4.13 -3.04
N GLY A 26 5.82 5.14 -3.75
CA GLY A 26 5.15 6.30 -3.16
C GLY A 26 3.68 6.38 -3.57
N ARG A 27 2.88 6.99 -2.71
CA ARG A 27 1.46 7.29 -2.94
C ARG A 27 1.12 8.68 -2.46
N TRP A 28 0.22 9.31 -3.18
CA TRP A 28 -0.43 10.51 -2.69
C TRP A 28 -1.23 10.19 -1.42
N ALA A 29 -1.10 11.05 -0.44
CA ALA A 29 -1.88 11.09 0.77
C ALA A 29 -2.64 12.42 0.83
N GLU A 30 -3.49 12.58 1.83
CA GLU A 30 -4.17 13.85 2.08
C GLU A 30 -3.16 14.99 2.35
N ASN A 31 -3.65 16.24 2.30
CA ASN A 31 -2.86 17.46 2.55
C ASN A 31 -1.64 17.61 1.63
N ASP A 32 -1.79 17.20 0.38
CA ASP A 32 -0.78 17.36 -0.66
C ASP A 32 0.59 16.79 -0.25
N SER A 33 0.58 15.62 0.35
CA SER A 33 1.77 14.88 0.77
C SER A 33 1.89 13.53 0.08
N ILE A 34 3.08 12.94 0.17
CA ILE A 34 3.39 11.65 -0.42
C ILE A 34 3.95 10.75 0.67
N VAL A 35 3.27 9.61 0.90
CA VAL A 35 3.77 8.54 1.76
C VAL A 35 4.54 7.54 0.92
N PHE A 36 5.71 7.13 1.38
CA PHE A 36 6.60 6.25 0.61
C PHE A 36 7.44 5.36 1.54
N ASN A 37 8.02 4.31 0.98
CA ASN A 37 8.95 3.47 1.71
C ASN A 37 10.40 3.73 1.27
N SER A 38 11.32 3.68 2.22
CA SER A 38 12.77 3.76 1.99
C SER A 38 13.50 2.95 3.07
N GLY A 39 14.42 2.08 2.65
CA GLY A 39 15.23 1.30 3.60
C GLY A 39 14.47 0.33 4.52
N GLY A 40 13.21 0.00 4.20
CA GLY A 40 12.34 -0.80 5.08
C GLY A 40 11.53 0.03 6.07
N GLU A 41 11.65 1.33 6.02
CA GLU A 41 10.88 2.31 6.79
C GLU A 41 9.78 2.95 5.94
N ILE A 42 8.82 3.60 6.59
CA ILE A 42 7.80 4.42 5.92
C ILE A 42 7.97 5.88 6.29
N HIS A 43 7.98 6.71 5.29
CA HIS A 43 8.18 8.16 5.38
C HIS A 43 7.01 8.91 4.76
N ILE A 44 6.90 10.19 5.10
CA ILE A 44 6.00 11.14 4.44
C ILE A 44 6.80 12.40 4.08
N VAL A 45 6.51 12.97 2.92
CA VAL A 45 7.11 14.22 2.43
C VAL A 45 6.03 15.11 1.83
N PRO A 46 6.12 16.46 2.00
CA PRO A 46 5.26 17.37 1.26
C PRO A 46 5.44 17.20 -0.25
N SER A 47 4.39 17.39 -1.04
CA SER A 47 4.48 17.29 -2.51
C SER A 47 5.41 18.36 -3.10
N SER A 48 5.63 19.47 -2.40
CA SER A 48 6.63 20.47 -2.77
C SER A 48 8.08 19.97 -2.68
N GLY A 49 8.30 18.80 -2.09
CA GLY A 49 9.63 18.29 -1.73
C GLY A 49 10.09 18.82 -0.38
N GLY A 50 11.35 18.56 -0.05
CA GLY A 50 11.97 18.97 1.20
C GLY A 50 12.28 17.78 2.12
N GLU A 51 12.34 18.04 3.41
CA GLU A 51 12.69 17.03 4.41
C GLU A 51 11.53 16.06 4.66
N SER A 52 11.82 14.76 4.65
CA SER A 52 10.82 13.73 4.94
C SER A 52 10.78 13.41 6.43
N THR A 53 9.60 13.05 6.90
CA THR A 53 9.36 12.59 8.28
C THR A 53 9.13 11.10 8.30
N VAL A 54 9.74 10.39 9.24
CA VAL A 54 9.52 8.96 9.48
C VAL A 54 8.14 8.76 10.13
N LEU A 55 7.32 7.92 9.51
CA LEU A 55 6.03 7.49 10.07
C LEU A 55 6.12 6.14 10.78
N PHE A 56 6.98 5.25 10.28
CA PHE A 56 7.24 3.94 10.86
C PHE A 56 8.67 3.51 10.60
N ALA A 57 9.34 3.04 11.64
CA ALA A 57 10.64 2.38 11.59
C ALA A 57 10.68 1.22 12.58
N SER A 58 11.38 0.14 12.23
CA SER A 58 11.55 -1.03 13.10
C SER A 58 12.78 -1.81 12.67
N ASP A 59 13.57 -2.29 13.64
CA ASP A 59 14.74 -3.12 13.39
C ASP A 59 14.38 -4.55 12.94
N SER A 60 13.14 -4.98 13.18
CA SER A 60 12.67 -6.35 12.91
C SER A 60 11.60 -6.46 11.83
N ILE A 61 10.95 -5.34 11.46
CA ILE A 61 9.84 -5.31 10.50
C ILE A 61 10.19 -4.37 9.37
N GLY A 62 10.56 -4.92 8.23
CA GLY A 62 10.67 -4.12 7.01
C GLY A 62 9.28 -3.78 6.47
N ALA A 63 9.03 -2.50 6.17
CA ALA A 63 7.75 -2.00 5.73
C ALA A 63 7.77 -1.54 4.28
N ASN A 64 6.76 -1.95 3.51
CA ASN A 64 6.63 -1.64 2.09
C ASN A 64 5.18 -1.30 1.74
N ARG A 65 4.98 -0.68 0.59
CA ARG A 65 3.66 -0.41 -0.01
C ARG A 65 2.69 0.28 0.97
N PRO A 66 3.10 1.42 1.55
CA PRO A 66 2.28 2.12 2.52
C PRO A 66 1.01 2.67 1.89
N TYR A 67 -0.04 2.73 2.70
CA TYR A 67 -1.26 3.46 2.42
C TYR A 67 -1.71 4.18 3.69
N LEU A 68 -1.64 5.52 3.67
CA LEU A 68 -2.15 6.33 4.75
C LEU A 68 -3.67 6.39 4.64
N LEU A 69 -4.37 5.98 5.70
CA LEU A 69 -5.82 5.97 5.74
C LEU A 69 -6.37 7.41 5.75
N PRO A 70 -7.60 7.63 5.25
CA PRO A 70 -8.28 8.91 5.36
C PRO A 70 -8.23 9.47 6.78
N GLY A 71 -8.03 10.79 6.91
CA GLY A 71 -7.80 11.44 8.20
C GLY A 71 -6.41 11.25 8.79
N GLY A 72 -5.55 10.45 8.16
CA GLY A 72 -4.12 10.34 8.49
C GLY A 72 -3.78 9.67 9.82
N ARG A 73 -4.75 9.15 10.58
CA ARG A 73 -4.51 8.46 11.85
C ARG A 73 -3.96 7.05 11.65
N GLY A 74 -4.54 6.29 10.74
CA GLY A 74 -4.13 4.92 10.44
C GLY A 74 -3.13 4.86 9.28
N LEU A 75 -2.16 3.97 9.36
CA LEU A 75 -1.24 3.64 8.28
C LEU A 75 -1.24 2.14 8.08
N VAL A 76 -1.73 1.67 6.92
CA VAL A 76 -1.63 0.25 6.56
C VAL A 76 -0.46 0.04 5.61
N PHE A 77 0.23 -1.07 5.78
CA PHE A 77 1.39 -1.40 4.97
C PHE A 77 1.62 -2.91 4.89
N GLN A 78 2.42 -3.30 3.93
CA GLN A 78 2.88 -4.67 3.75
C GLN A 78 4.22 -4.84 4.46
N THR A 79 4.40 -5.94 5.19
CA THR A 79 5.73 -6.31 5.71
C THR A 79 6.63 -6.84 4.59
N SER A 80 7.95 -6.70 4.75
CA SER A 80 8.88 -7.45 3.90
C SER A 80 8.66 -8.93 4.12
N GLY A 81 8.50 -9.68 3.04
CA GLY A 81 8.27 -11.12 3.12
C GLY A 81 9.50 -11.85 3.69
N GLY A 82 9.28 -12.62 4.73
CA GLY A 82 10.20 -13.64 5.22
C GLY A 82 9.76 -15.04 4.77
N ALA A 83 10.18 -16.08 5.47
CA ALA A 83 9.80 -17.47 5.19
C ALA A 83 8.26 -17.72 5.26
N GLY A 84 7.51 -16.86 5.95
CA GLY A 84 6.04 -16.90 6.07
C GLY A 84 5.28 -16.01 5.06
N GLY A 85 5.98 -15.35 4.14
CA GLY A 85 5.35 -14.38 3.23
C GLY A 85 5.17 -12.99 3.84
N SER A 86 4.43 -12.13 3.14
CA SER A 86 4.13 -10.77 3.59
C SER A 86 2.83 -10.74 4.38
N SER A 87 2.76 -9.89 5.39
CA SER A 87 1.53 -9.60 6.15
C SER A 87 1.08 -8.17 5.92
N VAL A 88 -0.19 -7.89 6.13
CA VAL A 88 -0.73 -6.53 6.19
C VAL A 88 -0.83 -6.10 7.64
N LEU A 89 -0.12 -5.03 7.98
CA LEU A 89 -0.15 -4.41 9.30
C LEU A 89 -0.84 -3.06 9.25
N LEU A 90 -1.44 -2.68 10.37
CA LEU A 90 -2.00 -1.37 10.66
C LEU A 90 -1.23 -0.76 11.82
N LEU A 91 -0.73 0.45 11.65
CA LEU A 91 -0.22 1.31 12.69
C LEU A 91 -1.28 2.38 13.05
N ASP A 92 -1.69 2.44 14.30
CA ASP A 92 -2.38 3.62 14.83
C ASP A 92 -1.31 4.66 15.22
N ARG A 93 -1.20 5.71 14.45
CA ARG A 93 -0.18 6.76 14.63
C ARG A 93 -0.40 7.63 15.87
N GLN A 94 -1.60 7.59 16.44
CA GLN A 94 -1.90 8.32 17.68
C GLN A 94 -1.38 7.59 18.91
N THR A 95 -1.49 6.27 18.91
CA THR A 95 -1.11 5.43 20.06
C THR A 95 0.23 4.72 19.89
N GLY A 96 0.72 4.61 18.64
CA GLY A 96 1.86 3.76 18.28
C GLY A 96 1.50 2.26 18.22
N GLY A 97 0.22 1.91 18.42
CA GLY A 97 -0.24 0.52 18.40
C GLY A 97 -0.15 -0.12 17.03
N LEU A 98 0.41 -1.32 16.95
CA LEU A 98 0.56 -2.10 15.72
C LEU A 98 -0.35 -3.32 15.78
N LYS A 99 -1.15 -3.54 14.72
CA LYS A 99 -2.09 -4.67 14.60
C LYS A 99 -1.88 -5.40 13.28
N THR A 100 -2.05 -6.71 13.28
CA THR A 100 -2.11 -7.50 12.04
C THR A 100 -3.53 -7.49 11.49
N ILE A 101 -3.72 -6.96 10.28
CA ILE A 101 -4.98 -6.98 9.54
C ILE A 101 -5.14 -8.30 8.79
N ALA A 102 -4.08 -8.74 8.11
CA ALA A 102 -4.05 -10.01 7.42
C ALA A 102 -2.68 -10.68 7.57
N PRO A 103 -2.60 -11.94 8.04
CA PRO A 103 -1.33 -12.65 8.23
C PRO A 103 -0.67 -13.06 6.90
N ALA A 104 -1.43 -13.06 5.80
CA ALA A 104 -0.93 -13.28 4.46
C ALA A 104 -1.58 -12.25 3.53
N GLY A 105 -0.81 -11.25 3.09
CA GLY A 105 -1.36 -10.20 2.23
C GLY A 105 -0.31 -9.23 1.74
N ASN A 106 -0.64 -8.59 0.62
CA ASN A 106 0.24 -7.61 0.00
C ASN A 106 -0.58 -6.42 -0.54
N GLN A 107 0.10 -5.30 -0.71
CA GLN A 107 -0.41 -4.10 -1.38
C GLN A 107 -1.77 -3.61 -0.83
N PRO A 108 -1.89 -3.39 0.48
CA PRO A 108 -3.17 -2.99 1.08
C PRO A 108 -3.63 -1.63 0.57
N ARG A 109 -4.96 -1.47 0.48
CA ARG A 109 -5.63 -0.20 0.19
C ARG A 109 -6.93 -0.13 0.95
N TYR A 110 -7.27 1.05 1.41
CA TYR A 110 -8.62 1.34 1.87
C TYR A 110 -9.50 1.75 0.67
N VAL A 111 -10.75 1.34 0.69
CA VAL A 111 -11.79 1.77 -0.24
C VAL A 111 -12.96 2.37 0.54
N GLU A 112 -13.60 3.39 0.00
CA GLU A 112 -14.64 4.18 0.69
C GLU A 112 -15.88 3.38 1.10
N THR A 113 -16.02 2.15 0.59
CA THR A 113 -17.04 1.21 1.04
C THR A 113 -16.80 0.63 2.44
N GLY A 114 -15.80 1.12 3.16
CA GLY A 114 -15.46 0.65 4.51
C GLY A 114 -14.70 -0.68 4.52
N HIS A 115 -13.78 -0.87 3.57
CA HIS A 115 -12.99 -2.10 3.49
C HIS A 115 -11.51 -1.81 3.30
N ILE A 116 -10.65 -2.65 3.86
CA ILE A 116 -9.27 -2.80 3.42
C ILE A 116 -9.21 -3.95 2.42
N VAL A 117 -8.70 -3.64 1.22
CA VAL A 117 -8.52 -4.60 0.13
C VAL A 117 -7.05 -4.89 -0.03
N PHE A 118 -6.69 -6.15 -0.27
CA PHE A 118 -5.31 -6.60 -0.39
C PHE A 118 -5.19 -7.83 -1.28
N GLY A 119 -4.05 -7.99 -1.93
CA GLY A 119 -3.72 -9.22 -2.63
C GLY A 119 -3.36 -10.32 -1.64
N HIS A 120 -3.77 -11.56 -1.90
CA HIS A 120 -3.42 -12.75 -1.15
C HIS A 120 -2.41 -13.63 -1.92
N GLY A 121 -1.68 -14.48 -1.22
CA GLY A 121 -0.59 -15.26 -1.79
C GLY A 121 -0.98 -16.25 -2.88
N ASP A 122 -2.26 -16.64 -2.95
CA ASP A 122 -2.86 -17.51 -3.98
C ASP A 122 -3.39 -16.73 -5.21
N GLN A 123 -2.95 -15.50 -5.38
CA GLN A 123 -3.39 -14.58 -6.45
C GLN A 123 -4.83 -14.06 -6.29
N ALA A 124 -5.48 -14.31 -5.17
CA ALA A 124 -6.79 -13.76 -4.87
C ALA A 124 -6.72 -12.29 -4.47
N LEU A 125 -7.77 -11.54 -4.76
CA LEU A 125 -8.03 -10.24 -4.15
C LEU A 125 -9.02 -10.42 -3.01
N MET A 126 -8.63 -10.00 -1.83
CA MET A 126 -9.43 -10.11 -0.61
C MET A 126 -9.91 -8.73 -0.16
N ALA A 127 -11.05 -8.70 0.49
CA ALA A 127 -11.54 -7.52 1.21
C ALA A 127 -11.88 -7.89 2.65
N ILE A 128 -11.60 -7.00 3.58
CA ILE A 128 -11.95 -7.15 4.99
C ILE A 128 -12.69 -5.90 5.45
N PRO A 129 -13.88 -6.02 6.07
CA PRO A 129 -14.61 -4.88 6.59
C PRO A 129 -13.81 -4.16 7.67
N PHE A 130 -13.76 -2.84 7.58
CA PHE A 130 -12.88 -2.02 8.40
C PHE A 130 -13.56 -0.69 8.78
N ASP A 131 -13.54 -0.39 10.06
CA ASP A 131 -14.02 0.87 10.60
C ASP A 131 -12.85 1.86 10.78
N LEU A 132 -12.96 3.01 10.10
CA LEU A 132 -11.92 4.04 10.12
C LEU A 132 -11.82 4.78 11.45
N GLU A 133 -12.92 4.91 12.18
CA GLU A 133 -12.96 5.68 13.42
C GLU A 133 -12.30 4.91 14.56
N SER A 134 -12.65 3.64 14.70
CA SER A 134 -12.05 2.75 15.71
C SER A 134 -10.70 2.15 15.29
N LEU A 135 -10.37 2.16 14.00
CA LEU A 135 -9.26 1.43 13.40
C LEU A 135 -9.32 -0.08 13.69
N GLU A 136 -10.53 -0.66 13.53
CA GLU A 136 -10.77 -2.07 13.79
C GLU A 136 -11.34 -2.80 12.58
N VAL A 137 -10.96 -4.07 12.48
CA VAL A 137 -11.63 -5.03 11.58
C VAL A 137 -12.98 -5.37 12.19
N THR A 138 -14.06 -5.21 11.42
CA THR A 138 -15.44 -5.39 11.88
C THR A 138 -16.11 -6.67 11.37
N GLY A 139 -15.40 -7.48 10.60
CA GLY A 139 -15.96 -8.71 10.06
C GLY A 139 -14.88 -9.63 9.45
N ASN A 140 -15.33 -10.73 8.88
CA ASN A 140 -14.45 -11.70 8.24
C ASN A 140 -14.02 -11.21 6.86
N GLN A 141 -12.82 -11.59 6.44
CA GLN A 141 -12.35 -11.36 5.08
C GLN A 141 -13.16 -12.17 4.07
N SER A 142 -13.35 -11.62 2.89
CA SER A 142 -14.05 -12.27 1.76
C SER A 142 -13.21 -12.17 0.49
N THR A 143 -13.39 -13.12 -0.41
CA THR A 143 -12.74 -13.10 -1.73
C THR A 143 -13.53 -12.20 -2.67
N VAL A 144 -12.90 -11.15 -3.18
CA VAL A 144 -13.45 -10.25 -4.21
C VAL A 144 -13.21 -10.82 -5.60
N LEU A 145 -11.99 -11.32 -5.84
CA LEU A 145 -11.59 -11.99 -7.07
C LEU A 145 -10.80 -13.25 -6.71
N PRO A 146 -11.16 -14.41 -7.27
CA PRO A 146 -10.46 -15.65 -6.95
C PRO A 146 -9.07 -15.73 -7.60
N MET A 147 -8.84 -14.99 -8.68
CA MET A 147 -7.57 -15.03 -9.41
C MET A 147 -7.30 -13.73 -10.18
N MET A 148 -6.12 -13.15 -9.97
CA MET A 148 -5.62 -12.01 -10.73
C MET A 148 -4.13 -12.21 -11.07
N THR A 149 -3.61 -11.43 -12.00
CA THR A 149 -2.17 -11.45 -12.31
C THR A 149 -1.38 -10.83 -11.15
N VAL A 150 -0.37 -11.56 -10.70
CA VAL A 150 0.64 -11.09 -9.74
C VAL A 150 2.00 -11.16 -10.43
N PHE A 151 2.72 -10.05 -10.47
CA PHE A 151 4.09 -10.03 -11.03
C PHE A 151 5.12 -10.56 -10.05
N SER A 152 6.29 -10.93 -10.58
CA SER A 152 7.46 -11.26 -9.77
C SER A 152 7.74 -10.14 -8.78
N GLY A 153 7.84 -10.48 -7.48
CA GLY A 153 7.93 -9.50 -6.39
C GLY A 153 6.59 -9.22 -5.68
N GLY A 154 5.53 -9.99 -6.00
CA GLY A 154 4.26 -9.95 -5.27
C GLY A 154 3.41 -8.71 -5.53
N ALA A 155 3.58 -8.06 -6.69
CA ALA A 155 2.76 -6.92 -7.07
C ALA A 155 1.43 -7.38 -7.68
N SER A 156 0.35 -7.28 -6.93
CA SER A 156 -1.01 -7.50 -7.40
C SER A 156 -1.44 -6.39 -8.35
N GLN A 157 -1.98 -6.77 -9.51
CA GLN A 157 -2.35 -5.81 -10.56
C GLN A 157 -3.82 -5.43 -10.46
N TYR A 158 -4.12 -4.48 -9.60
CA TYR A 158 -5.46 -3.94 -9.44
C TYR A 158 -5.46 -2.45 -9.09
N GLY A 159 -6.57 -1.79 -9.35
CA GLY A 159 -6.84 -0.41 -8.96
C GLY A 159 -8.33 -0.20 -8.71
N PHE A 160 -8.64 0.78 -7.88
CA PHE A 160 -10.00 1.23 -7.62
C PHE A 160 -10.17 2.67 -8.04
N SER A 161 -11.34 3.00 -8.60
CA SER A 161 -11.79 4.38 -8.72
C SER A 161 -12.26 4.89 -7.34
N GLU A 162 -12.39 6.19 -7.20
CA GLU A 162 -13.00 6.82 -6.02
C GLU A 162 -14.43 6.31 -5.74
N THR A 163 -15.15 5.89 -6.77
CA THR A 163 -16.51 5.34 -6.67
C THR A 163 -16.56 3.83 -6.42
N GLY A 164 -15.41 3.19 -6.14
CA GLY A 164 -15.34 1.76 -5.81
C GLY A 164 -15.34 0.81 -7.01
N THR A 165 -15.24 1.32 -8.25
CA THR A 165 -15.11 0.44 -9.43
C THR A 165 -13.71 -0.16 -9.47
N LEU A 166 -13.64 -1.49 -9.56
CA LEU A 166 -12.40 -2.25 -9.63
C LEU A 166 -11.95 -2.44 -11.09
N ILE A 167 -10.68 -2.17 -11.35
CA ILE A 167 -9.98 -2.63 -12.55
C ILE A 167 -8.85 -3.59 -12.14
N TYR A 168 -8.64 -4.65 -12.89
CA TYR A 168 -7.60 -5.64 -12.59
C TYR A 168 -7.09 -6.31 -13.86
N ALA A 169 -5.85 -6.83 -13.79
CA ALA A 169 -5.35 -7.72 -14.82
C ALA A 169 -5.76 -9.16 -14.48
N ALA A 170 -6.64 -9.74 -15.30
CA ALA A 170 -7.01 -11.13 -15.14
C ALA A 170 -5.80 -12.03 -15.36
N ALA A 171 -5.66 -13.09 -14.56
CA ALA A 171 -4.73 -14.17 -14.85
C ALA A 171 -5.24 -14.88 -16.13
N GLY A 172 -4.77 -14.43 -17.28
CA GLY A 172 -5.16 -14.97 -18.57
C GLY A 172 -4.29 -16.12 -18.99
N GLN A 173 -4.86 -17.19 -19.49
CA GLN A 173 -4.21 -17.94 -20.53
C GLN A 173 -3.98 -16.96 -21.68
N LEU A 174 -2.72 -16.64 -21.97
CA LEU A 174 -2.37 -16.10 -23.28
C LEU A 174 -2.75 -17.22 -24.27
N GLY A 175 -3.97 -17.11 -24.80
CA GLY A 175 -4.42 -17.97 -25.88
C GLY A 175 -3.42 -17.84 -27.00
N GLY A 176 -2.64 -18.87 -27.24
CA GLY A 176 -1.84 -19.01 -28.43
C GLY A 176 -2.80 -18.95 -29.62
N GLY A 177 -2.68 -17.89 -30.40
CA GLY A 177 -3.16 -17.80 -31.75
C GLY A 177 -2.02 -18.03 -32.71
#